data_ef024b456686705e7abb3534cbc551ae
#
_entry.id   ef024b456686705e7abb3534cbc551ae
#
_cell.length_a   1.000
_cell.length_b   1.000
_cell.length_c   1.000
_cell.angle_alpha   90.00
_cell.angle_beta   90.00
_cell.angle_gamma   90.00
#
_symmetry.space_group_name_H-M   'P 1'
#
loop_
_entity.id
_entity.type
_entity.pdbx_description
1 polymer ?
#
loop_
_entity_poly.entity_id
_entity_poly.type
_entity_poly.pdbx_seq_one_letter_code
_entity_poly.pdbx_strand_id
1 'polypeptide(L)'
;MSSEESNPKQADLEIAYTRLSPSQNPGDKESSYPTIIFLHGGESCHLEFSRVTPFLTDDYEILLVDLPGHSRSKSIPFSFDNAVNALSHLIKTQVKGGKVHIVGLSLGGFVGLQFARRCSELVLSLWCTGCAPFSGYRHWLRSQSRLLSGIIFVAGRLATERIFWASLGVDPIPGLRAEVKNNQTITLLKPVFDELVSVTLENFAEIQGVRIAIIAGGKQDNVEDTVEAGKVLRSKNPECNAFVVRKAIHWWSLQLPEVFAQGVRAWVEGSEMPKVYEPLLTAVS
;
A
#
# COMPACT_ATOMS: atom_id res chain seq x y z
N MET A 1 -23.91 35.51 -4.17
CA MET A 1 -22.60 35.33 -4.87
C MET A 1 -22.04 34.01 -4.37
N SER A 2 -22.28 32.95 -5.13
CA SER A 2 -21.76 31.62 -4.88
C SER A 2 -20.30 31.59 -5.35
N SER A 3 -19.38 31.38 -4.40
CA SER A 3 -17.98 31.10 -4.73
C SER A 3 -17.92 29.71 -5.35
N GLU A 4 -17.68 29.61 -6.64
CA GLU A 4 -17.23 28.41 -7.32
C GLU A 4 -15.85 28.06 -6.74
N GLU A 5 -15.80 27.04 -5.88
CA GLU A 5 -14.56 26.36 -5.55
C GLU A 5 -14.05 25.71 -6.84
N SER A 6 -12.99 26.27 -7.40
CA SER A 6 -12.31 25.75 -8.56
C SER A 6 -11.76 24.35 -8.23
N ASN A 7 -12.37 23.34 -8.82
CA ASN A 7 -11.82 21.98 -8.86
C ASN A 7 -10.37 22.05 -9.39
N PRO A 8 -9.34 21.56 -8.68
CA PRO A 8 -7.96 21.64 -9.13
C PRO A 8 -7.86 20.96 -10.50
N LYS A 9 -7.28 21.67 -11.47
CA LYS A 9 -7.09 21.19 -12.82
C LYS A 9 -6.28 19.89 -12.79
N GLN A 10 -6.66 18.91 -13.57
CA GLN A 10 -6.08 17.58 -13.69
C GLN A 10 -4.53 17.55 -13.86
N ALA A 11 -3.92 18.66 -14.25
CA ALA A 11 -2.48 18.87 -14.39
C ALA A 11 -1.72 18.96 -13.04
N ASP A 12 -2.42 19.19 -11.91
CA ASP A 12 -1.79 19.40 -10.60
C ASP A 12 -1.63 18.11 -9.78
N LEU A 13 -1.99 16.93 -10.34
CA LEU A 13 -1.96 15.63 -9.66
C LEU A 13 -0.84 14.70 -10.17
N GLU A 14 0.25 15.26 -10.67
CA GLU A 14 1.39 14.45 -11.11
C GLU A 14 2.14 13.87 -9.90
N ILE A 15 1.87 12.59 -9.64
CA ILE A 15 2.45 11.85 -8.51
C ILE A 15 3.86 11.39 -8.85
N ALA A 16 4.80 11.57 -7.92
CA ALA A 16 6.18 11.15 -8.11
C ALA A 16 6.33 9.63 -7.96
N TYR A 17 7.14 9.05 -8.82
CA TYR A 17 7.46 7.62 -8.79
C TYR A 17 8.89 7.34 -9.24
N THR A 18 9.38 6.15 -8.93
CA THR A 18 10.62 5.57 -9.47
C THR A 18 10.25 4.34 -10.28
N ARG A 19 10.72 4.30 -11.53
CA ARG A 19 10.52 3.15 -12.43
C ARG A 19 11.73 2.25 -12.39
N LEU A 20 11.50 0.95 -12.20
CA LEU A 20 12.50 -0.11 -12.33
C LEU A 20 12.01 -1.06 -13.43
N SER A 21 12.83 -1.25 -14.44
CA SER A 21 12.48 -2.12 -15.58
C SER A 21 13.48 -3.28 -15.65
N PRO A 22 13.04 -4.47 -16.11
CA PRO A 22 13.94 -5.57 -16.40
C PRO A 22 15.06 -5.16 -17.36
N SER A 23 16.24 -5.75 -17.18
CA SER A 23 17.37 -5.55 -18.10
C SER A 23 16.98 -6.09 -19.47
N GLN A 24 16.90 -5.24 -20.49
CA GLN A 24 16.66 -5.68 -21.87
C GLN A 24 17.97 -6.20 -22.46
N ASN A 25 17.98 -7.43 -22.96
CA ASN A 25 19.07 -7.91 -23.80
C ASN A 25 18.94 -7.28 -25.19
N PRO A 26 20.08 -6.88 -25.83
CA PRO A 26 20.07 -6.40 -27.20
C PRO A 26 19.56 -7.51 -28.13
N GLY A 27 18.35 -7.38 -28.64
CA GLY A 27 17.70 -8.37 -29.51
C GLY A 27 16.35 -8.91 -29.00
N ASP A 28 15.97 -8.64 -27.76
CA ASP A 28 14.64 -8.94 -27.28
C ASP A 28 13.64 -8.01 -27.98
N LYS A 29 12.64 -8.62 -28.64
CA LYS A 29 11.47 -7.85 -29.08
C LYS A 29 10.88 -7.19 -27.83
N GLU A 30 10.47 -5.94 -27.95
CA GLU A 30 9.82 -5.14 -26.92
C GLU A 30 8.79 -5.95 -26.13
N SER A 31 9.28 -6.74 -25.13
CA SER A 31 8.43 -7.59 -24.33
C SER A 31 7.70 -6.68 -23.33
N SER A 32 6.38 -6.78 -23.34
CA SER A 32 5.54 -6.06 -22.39
C SER A 32 5.54 -6.84 -21.07
N TYR A 33 6.43 -6.48 -20.15
CA TYR A 33 6.40 -7.02 -18.79
C TYR A 33 5.13 -6.55 -18.06
N PRO A 34 4.51 -7.40 -17.22
CA PRO A 34 3.44 -6.96 -16.34
C PRO A 34 3.93 -5.84 -15.42
N THR A 35 3.11 -4.79 -15.22
CA THR A 35 3.46 -3.68 -14.35
C THR A 35 2.92 -3.88 -12.95
N ILE A 36 3.78 -3.71 -11.94
CA ILE A 36 3.42 -3.71 -10.53
C ILE A 36 3.63 -2.30 -9.96
N ILE A 37 2.59 -1.73 -9.37
CA ILE A 37 2.69 -0.47 -8.60
C ILE A 37 2.81 -0.80 -7.12
N PHE A 38 3.83 -0.27 -6.45
CA PHE A 38 4.03 -0.37 -5.02
C PHE A 38 3.61 0.91 -4.30
N LEU A 39 2.76 0.77 -3.29
CA LEU A 39 2.20 1.84 -2.46
C LEU A 39 2.65 1.66 -1.01
N HIS A 40 3.48 2.58 -0.53
CA HIS A 40 4.11 2.54 0.79
C HIS A 40 3.13 2.81 1.95
N GLY A 41 3.55 2.49 3.17
CA GLY A 41 2.84 2.78 4.41
C GLY A 41 2.83 4.28 4.76
N GLY A 42 2.01 4.65 5.73
CA GLY A 42 2.00 6.01 6.28
C GLY A 42 3.40 6.42 6.76
N GLU A 43 3.73 7.69 6.61
CA GLU A 43 5.03 8.29 6.95
C GLU A 43 6.22 7.82 6.09
N SER A 44 6.09 6.74 5.30
CA SER A 44 7.14 6.15 4.49
C SER A 44 7.28 6.82 3.10
N CYS A 45 7.98 6.16 2.18
CA CYS A 45 8.20 6.60 0.81
C CYS A 45 8.55 5.39 -0.09
N HIS A 46 8.82 5.66 -1.36
CA HIS A 46 9.24 4.64 -2.34
C HIS A 46 10.41 3.73 -1.88
N LEU A 47 11.28 4.20 -0.98
CA LEU A 47 12.42 3.42 -0.46
C LEU A 47 12.01 2.23 0.40
N GLU A 48 10.77 2.18 0.90
CA GLU A 48 10.24 1.09 1.73
C GLU A 48 10.40 -0.29 1.07
N PHE A 49 10.32 -0.34 -0.26
CA PHE A 49 10.38 -1.60 -0.99
C PHE A 49 11.74 -1.89 -1.63
N SER A 50 12.78 -1.10 -1.32
CA SER A 50 14.11 -1.24 -1.91
C SER A 50 14.76 -2.62 -1.70
N ARG A 51 14.36 -3.35 -0.65
CA ARG A 51 14.82 -4.72 -0.39
C ARG A 51 13.94 -5.77 -1.05
N VAL A 52 12.71 -5.44 -1.42
CA VAL A 52 11.76 -6.35 -2.06
C VAL A 52 11.98 -6.40 -3.58
N THR A 53 12.17 -5.22 -4.17
CA THR A 53 12.23 -5.08 -5.63
C THR A 53 13.31 -5.88 -6.32
N PRO A 54 14.52 -6.11 -5.76
CA PRO A 54 15.54 -6.94 -6.42
C PRO A 54 15.10 -8.38 -6.72
N PHE A 55 14.09 -8.91 -6.00
CA PHE A 55 13.54 -10.24 -6.25
C PHE A 55 12.47 -10.26 -7.36
N LEU A 56 12.09 -9.09 -7.90
CA LEU A 56 10.97 -8.95 -8.85
C LEU A 56 11.36 -8.24 -10.15
N THR A 57 12.45 -7.45 -10.16
CA THR A 57 12.82 -6.59 -11.28
C THR A 57 13.22 -7.32 -12.56
N ASP A 58 13.53 -8.62 -12.50
CA ASP A 58 13.86 -9.38 -13.69
C ASP A 58 12.62 -9.76 -14.52
N ASP A 59 11.44 -9.82 -13.89
CA ASP A 59 10.20 -10.32 -14.49
C ASP A 59 9.10 -9.28 -14.62
N TYR A 60 9.22 -8.15 -13.90
CA TYR A 60 8.16 -7.12 -13.83
C TYR A 60 8.70 -5.72 -14.03
N GLU A 61 7.91 -4.89 -14.69
CA GLU A 61 8.06 -3.45 -14.59
C GLU A 61 7.50 -2.96 -13.26
N ILE A 62 8.29 -2.22 -12.49
CA ILE A 62 7.92 -1.80 -11.14
C ILE A 62 7.86 -0.28 -11.06
N LEU A 63 6.75 0.25 -10.54
CA LEU A 63 6.58 1.66 -10.21
C LEU A 63 6.50 1.82 -8.69
N LEU A 64 7.51 2.43 -8.10
CA LEU A 64 7.58 2.77 -6.68
C LEU A 64 7.05 4.19 -6.49
N VAL A 65 5.84 4.32 -6.00
CA VAL A 65 5.13 5.60 -5.90
C VAL A 65 5.36 6.26 -4.54
N ASP A 66 5.58 7.58 -4.53
CA ASP A 66 5.43 8.38 -3.32
C ASP A 66 3.99 8.90 -3.25
N LEU A 67 3.22 8.44 -2.26
CA LEU A 67 1.81 8.82 -2.11
C LEU A 67 1.63 10.33 -1.90
N PRO A 68 0.49 10.92 -2.25
CA PRO A 68 0.20 12.33 -1.98
C PRO A 68 0.54 12.72 -0.54
N GLY A 69 1.10 13.89 -0.35
CA GLY A 69 1.56 14.40 0.94
C GLY A 69 2.91 13.86 1.40
N HIS A 70 3.47 12.83 0.74
CA HIS A 70 4.71 12.19 1.16
C HIS A 70 5.87 12.55 0.21
N SER A 71 7.04 12.75 0.80
CA SER A 71 8.34 12.85 0.11
C SER A 71 8.30 13.73 -1.16
N ARG A 72 8.51 13.18 -2.35
CA ARG A 72 8.52 13.92 -3.62
C ARG A 72 7.13 14.38 -4.08
N SER A 73 6.05 13.76 -3.53
CA SER A 73 4.65 14.12 -3.81
C SER A 73 4.02 15.01 -2.73
N LYS A 74 4.82 15.65 -1.87
CA LYS A 74 4.35 16.48 -0.74
C LYS A 74 3.52 17.70 -1.14
N SER A 75 3.62 18.16 -2.38
CA SER A 75 2.81 19.27 -2.91
C SER A 75 1.35 18.90 -3.14
N ILE A 76 1.02 17.61 -3.25
CA ILE A 76 -0.34 17.12 -3.40
C ILE A 76 -0.88 16.81 -2.00
N PRO A 77 -1.90 17.50 -1.48
CA PRO A 77 -2.48 17.18 -0.18
C PRO A 77 -2.97 15.72 -0.14
N PHE A 78 -2.74 15.02 0.98
CA PHE A 78 -3.23 13.66 1.11
C PHE A 78 -4.76 13.64 1.30
N SER A 79 -5.41 12.89 0.44
CA SER A 79 -6.76 12.33 0.58
C SER A 79 -6.84 11.07 -0.28
N PHE A 80 -7.80 10.19 -0.01
CA PHE A 80 -8.04 9.05 -0.90
C PHE A 80 -8.45 9.51 -2.30
N ASP A 81 -9.18 10.60 -2.42
CA ASP A 81 -9.57 11.16 -3.73
C ASP A 81 -8.35 11.59 -4.54
N ASN A 82 -7.44 12.35 -3.95
CA ASN A 82 -6.22 12.78 -4.63
C ASN A 82 -5.34 11.57 -4.98
N ALA A 83 -5.22 10.58 -4.09
CA ALA A 83 -4.44 9.37 -4.35
C ALA A 83 -5.02 8.54 -5.51
N VAL A 84 -6.34 8.32 -5.52
CA VAL A 84 -7.02 7.59 -6.60
C VAL A 84 -6.89 8.32 -7.94
N ASN A 85 -7.12 9.64 -7.96
CA ASN A 85 -7.03 10.44 -9.18
C ASN A 85 -5.59 10.46 -9.74
N ALA A 86 -4.59 10.67 -8.87
CA ALA A 86 -3.19 10.67 -9.26
C ALA A 86 -2.72 9.31 -9.78
N LEU A 87 -3.11 8.20 -9.13
CA LEU A 87 -2.81 6.85 -9.61
C LEU A 87 -3.51 6.54 -10.93
N SER A 88 -4.78 6.94 -11.09
CA SER A 88 -5.50 6.77 -12.36
C SER A 88 -4.80 7.52 -13.50
N HIS A 89 -4.34 8.75 -13.26
CA HIS A 89 -3.57 9.51 -14.23
C HIS A 89 -2.25 8.82 -14.56
N LEU A 90 -1.48 8.41 -13.54
CA LEU A 90 -0.21 7.69 -13.71
C LEU A 90 -0.39 6.42 -14.57
N ILE A 91 -1.39 5.59 -14.27
CA ILE A 91 -1.62 4.34 -15.00
C ILE A 91 -1.99 4.62 -16.46
N LYS A 92 -2.91 5.54 -16.70
CA LYS A 92 -3.37 5.88 -18.06
C LYS A 92 -2.28 6.49 -18.93
N THR A 93 -1.33 7.22 -18.35
CA THR A 93 -0.29 7.94 -19.09
C THR A 93 1.04 7.21 -19.16
N GLN A 94 1.36 6.38 -18.18
CA GLN A 94 2.70 5.81 -18.01
C GLN A 94 2.75 4.28 -18.11
N VAL A 95 1.61 3.59 -18.08
CA VAL A 95 1.59 2.12 -18.10
C VAL A 95 1.13 1.61 -19.45
N LYS A 96 1.97 0.81 -20.09
CA LYS A 96 1.64 0.12 -21.34
C LYS A 96 0.51 -0.90 -21.07
N GLY A 97 -0.57 -0.83 -21.84
CA GLY A 97 -1.76 -1.68 -21.62
C GLY A 97 -2.77 -1.15 -20.59
N GLY A 98 -2.45 -0.06 -19.85
CA GLY A 98 -3.37 0.67 -19.00
C GLY A 98 -3.92 -0.10 -17.79
N LYS A 99 -3.34 -1.26 -17.44
CA LYS A 99 -3.72 -2.06 -16.26
C LYS A 99 -2.50 -2.50 -15.47
N VAL A 100 -2.67 -2.63 -14.16
CA VAL A 100 -1.57 -2.93 -13.24
C VAL A 100 -1.95 -3.95 -12.17
N HIS A 101 -0.94 -4.62 -11.64
CA HIS A 101 -1.01 -5.22 -10.31
C HIS A 101 -0.65 -4.16 -9.26
N ILE A 102 -1.36 -4.15 -8.14
CA ILE A 102 -1.08 -3.21 -7.04
C ILE A 102 -0.59 -3.99 -5.83
N VAL A 103 0.48 -3.49 -5.23
CA VAL A 103 1.02 -3.97 -3.96
C VAL A 103 0.97 -2.82 -2.96
N GLY A 104 0.29 -2.99 -1.83
CA GLY A 104 0.12 -1.94 -0.84
C GLY A 104 0.41 -2.40 0.59
N LEU A 105 1.18 -1.59 1.34
CA LEU A 105 1.39 -1.82 2.76
C LEU A 105 0.69 -0.72 3.57
N SER A 106 -0.09 -1.11 4.59
CA SER A 106 -0.74 -0.18 5.51
C SER A 106 -1.55 0.90 4.77
N LEU A 107 -1.18 2.18 4.87
CA LEU A 107 -1.81 3.27 4.11
C LEU A 107 -1.89 2.95 2.60
N GLY A 108 -0.81 2.43 2.01
CA GLY A 108 -0.78 2.02 0.61
C GLY A 108 -1.76 0.90 0.29
N GLY A 109 -1.99 -0.02 1.24
CA GLY A 109 -3.02 -1.05 1.13
C GLY A 109 -4.43 -0.47 1.12
N PHE A 110 -4.73 0.49 2.00
CA PHE A 110 -6.01 1.21 1.99
C PHE A 110 -6.21 2.02 0.70
N VAL A 111 -5.16 2.70 0.22
CA VAL A 111 -5.21 3.41 -1.07
C VAL A 111 -5.49 2.43 -2.21
N GLY A 112 -4.82 1.26 -2.23
CA GLY A 112 -5.07 0.20 -3.22
C GLY A 112 -6.50 -0.31 -3.20
N LEU A 113 -7.10 -0.51 -2.01
CA LEU A 113 -8.50 -0.92 -1.85
C LEU A 113 -9.48 0.16 -2.33
N GLN A 114 -9.22 1.44 -2.00
CA GLN A 114 -10.02 2.56 -2.51
C GLN A 114 -9.89 2.71 -4.03
N PHE A 115 -8.70 2.46 -4.58
CA PHE A 115 -8.47 2.46 -6.02
C PHE A 115 -9.22 1.32 -6.70
N ALA A 116 -9.13 0.09 -6.18
CA ALA A 116 -9.86 -1.06 -6.70
C ALA A 116 -11.39 -0.86 -6.66
N ARG A 117 -11.91 -0.16 -5.64
CA ARG A 117 -13.33 0.19 -5.54
C ARG A 117 -13.80 1.13 -6.64
N ARG A 118 -12.97 2.11 -7.03
CA ARG A 118 -13.37 3.21 -7.92
C ARG A 118 -12.91 3.05 -9.36
N CYS A 119 -11.84 2.28 -9.59
CA CYS A 119 -11.16 2.11 -10.88
C CYS A 119 -10.80 0.64 -11.11
N SER A 120 -11.74 -0.28 -10.83
CA SER A 120 -11.51 -1.73 -10.95
C SER A 120 -11.03 -2.15 -12.33
N GLU A 121 -11.45 -1.44 -13.38
CA GLU A 121 -11.07 -1.69 -14.77
C GLU A 121 -9.57 -1.49 -15.05
N LEU A 122 -8.86 -0.75 -14.18
CA LEU A 122 -7.41 -0.52 -14.28
C LEU A 122 -6.58 -1.51 -13.44
N VAL A 123 -7.24 -2.39 -12.65
CA VAL A 123 -6.57 -3.29 -11.70
C VAL A 123 -6.63 -4.74 -12.19
N LEU A 124 -5.47 -5.37 -12.36
CA LEU A 124 -5.36 -6.80 -12.64
C LEU A 124 -5.50 -7.64 -11.37
N SER A 125 -4.82 -7.25 -10.30
CA SER A 125 -4.97 -7.81 -8.96
C SER A 125 -4.45 -6.85 -7.91
N LEU A 126 -4.90 -7.02 -6.67
CA LEU A 126 -4.40 -6.29 -5.50
C LEU A 126 -3.84 -7.28 -4.47
N TRP A 127 -2.62 -7.03 -4.01
CA TRP A 127 -1.99 -7.68 -2.89
C TRP A 127 -1.72 -6.62 -1.81
N CYS A 128 -2.36 -6.72 -0.65
CA CYS A 128 -2.25 -5.69 0.37
C CYS A 128 -2.07 -6.29 1.77
N THR A 129 -1.34 -5.59 2.63
CA THR A 129 -1.03 -6.04 3.98
C THR A 129 -1.19 -4.93 5.01
N GLY A 130 -1.63 -5.31 6.23
CA GLY A 130 -1.78 -4.38 7.34
C GLY A 130 -2.85 -3.31 7.13
N CYS A 131 -3.90 -3.59 6.35
CA CYS A 131 -4.89 -2.61 5.90
C CYS A 131 -6.36 -3.05 6.12
N ALA A 132 -6.61 -3.89 7.11
CA ALA A 132 -7.98 -4.17 7.53
C ALA A 132 -8.60 -2.95 8.24
N PRO A 133 -9.90 -2.64 8.04
CA PRO A 133 -10.60 -1.58 8.73
C PRO A 133 -10.48 -1.73 10.25
N PHE A 134 -10.35 -0.61 10.95
CA PHE A 134 -10.23 -0.64 12.40
C PHE A 134 -11.59 -0.89 13.05
N SER A 135 -11.62 -1.78 14.05
CA SER A 135 -12.81 -2.08 14.84
C SER A 135 -12.66 -1.68 16.31
N GLY A 136 -13.79 -1.52 17.01
CA GLY A 136 -13.87 -1.31 18.46
C GLY A 136 -12.94 -0.22 18.99
N TYR A 137 -12.15 -0.54 20.03
CA TYR A 137 -11.21 0.40 20.67
C TYR A 137 -10.16 0.98 19.70
N ARG A 138 -9.72 0.19 18.74
CA ARG A 138 -8.72 0.64 17.73
C ARG A 138 -9.29 1.73 16.84
N HIS A 139 -10.55 1.64 16.44
CA HIS A 139 -11.25 2.69 15.69
C HIS A 139 -11.34 3.97 16.54
N TRP A 140 -11.80 3.87 17.80
CA TRP A 140 -11.88 5.01 18.70
C TRP A 140 -10.51 5.68 18.91
N LEU A 141 -9.44 4.90 19.16
CA LEU A 141 -8.10 5.46 19.35
C LEU A 141 -7.62 6.21 18.10
N ARG A 142 -7.85 5.64 16.92
CA ARG A 142 -7.43 6.25 15.65
C ARG A 142 -8.27 7.47 15.27
N SER A 143 -9.51 7.56 15.73
CA SER A 143 -10.34 8.76 15.57
C SER A 143 -9.79 9.97 16.32
N GLN A 144 -8.86 9.77 17.29
CA GLN A 144 -8.15 10.86 17.96
C GLN A 144 -6.99 11.39 17.09
N SER A 145 -7.26 11.68 15.82
CA SER A 145 -6.26 11.98 14.79
C SER A 145 -5.28 13.10 15.16
N ARG A 146 -5.76 14.17 15.80
CA ARG A 146 -4.91 15.28 16.27
C ARG A 146 -3.93 14.83 17.36
N LEU A 147 -4.42 14.07 18.34
CA LEU A 147 -3.60 13.58 19.45
C LEU A 147 -2.54 12.61 18.94
N LEU A 148 -2.93 11.63 18.14
CA LEU A 148 -2.01 10.66 17.55
C LEU A 148 -0.97 11.33 16.67
N SER A 149 -1.37 12.26 15.81
CA SER A 149 -0.43 13.01 14.98
C SER A 149 0.60 13.78 15.81
N GLY A 150 0.17 14.38 16.92
CA GLY A 150 1.06 15.07 17.85
C GLY A 150 2.04 14.11 18.53
N ILE A 151 1.57 12.95 19.00
CA ILE A 151 2.42 11.93 19.63
C ILE A 151 3.46 11.41 18.64
N ILE A 152 3.06 11.05 17.42
CA ILE A 152 3.96 10.53 16.39
C ILE A 152 4.97 11.59 15.97
N PHE A 153 4.52 12.85 15.81
CA PHE A 153 5.43 13.97 15.51
C PHE A 153 6.52 14.11 16.56
N VAL A 154 6.14 14.14 17.85
CA VAL A 154 7.12 14.29 18.96
C VAL A 154 8.02 13.06 19.04
N ALA A 155 7.47 11.85 19.02
CA ALA A 155 8.23 10.62 19.06
C ALA A 155 9.24 10.53 17.90
N GLY A 156 8.81 10.88 16.69
CA GLY A 156 9.66 10.90 15.50
C GLY A 156 10.82 11.90 15.58
N ARG A 157 10.62 13.03 16.25
CA ARG A 157 11.68 14.02 16.48
C ARG A 157 12.68 13.58 17.54
N LEU A 158 12.22 12.87 18.57
CA LEU A 158 13.07 12.38 19.67
C LEU A 158 13.80 11.07 19.33
N ALA A 159 13.21 10.22 18.50
CA ALA A 159 13.83 8.96 18.13
C ALA A 159 15.10 9.17 17.30
N THR A 160 16.23 8.77 17.85
CA THR A 160 17.48 8.70 17.08
C THR A 160 17.39 7.63 16.01
N GLU A 161 18.26 7.72 15.00
CA GLU A 161 18.33 6.72 13.92
C GLU A 161 18.54 5.31 14.48
N ARG A 162 19.44 5.16 15.46
CA ARG A 162 19.70 3.88 16.14
C ARG A 162 18.45 3.30 16.80
N ILE A 163 17.67 4.13 17.52
CA ILE A 163 16.44 3.69 18.19
C ILE A 163 15.40 3.28 17.15
N PHE A 164 15.25 4.04 16.08
CA PHE A 164 14.30 3.73 15.00
C PHE A 164 14.59 2.36 14.40
N TRP A 165 15.81 2.10 13.93
CA TRP A 165 16.16 0.82 13.33
C TRP A 165 16.12 -0.35 14.32
N ALA A 166 16.56 -0.12 15.56
CA ALA A 166 16.45 -1.15 16.60
C ALA A 166 15.00 -1.53 16.93
N SER A 167 14.06 -0.58 16.88
CA SER A 167 12.64 -0.85 17.12
C SER A 167 12.00 -1.72 16.03
N LEU A 168 12.52 -1.64 14.81
CA LEU A 168 12.08 -2.48 13.68
C LEU A 168 12.84 -3.82 13.63
N GLY A 169 13.99 -3.92 14.29
CA GLY A 169 14.84 -5.11 14.24
C GLY A 169 15.38 -5.40 12.85
N VAL A 170 15.64 -4.37 12.06
CA VAL A 170 16.16 -4.45 10.68
C VAL A 170 17.37 -3.57 10.49
N ASP A 171 18.21 -3.91 9.50
CA ASP A 171 19.35 -3.05 9.15
C ASP A 171 18.88 -1.74 8.50
N PRO A 172 19.65 -0.66 8.65
CA PRO A 172 19.34 0.62 8.04
C PRO A 172 19.21 0.57 6.52
N ILE A 173 18.24 1.33 5.99
CA ILE A 173 18.11 1.63 4.57
C ILE A 173 18.52 3.08 4.34
N PRO A 174 19.52 3.35 3.49
CA PRO A 174 19.97 4.70 3.21
C PRO A 174 18.81 5.62 2.79
N GLY A 175 18.68 6.76 3.44
CA GLY A 175 17.67 7.78 3.14
C GLY A 175 16.27 7.52 3.72
N LEU A 176 15.87 6.28 3.97
CA LEU A 176 14.48 5.98 4.42
C LEU A 176 14.14 6.66 5.74
N ARG A 177 15.03 6.62 6.75
CA ARG A 177 14.75 7.27 8.05
C ARG A 177 14.59 8.79 7.92
N ALA A 178 15.38 9.42 7.05
CA ALA A 178 15.27 10.87 6.80
C ALA A 178 13.92 11.21 6.17
N GLU A 179 13.47 10.44 5.18
CA GLU A 179 12.15 10.61 4.54
C GLU A 179 11.01 10.38 5.54
N VAL A 180 11.07 9.31 6.33
CA VAL A 180 10.08 9.05 7.40
C VAL A 180 10.00 10.25 8.35
N LYS A 181 11.13 10.78 8.81
CA LYS A 181 11.17 11.94 9.71
C LYS A 181 10.60 13.20 9.04
N ASN A 182 10.86 13.41 7.76
CA ASN A 182 10.32 14.53 6.99
C ASN A 182 8.81 14.42 6.80
N ASN A 183 8.30 13.21 6.61
CA ASN A 183 6.88 12.92 6.46
C ASN A 183 6.10 12.96 7.79
N GLN A 184 6.76 12.82 8.93
CA GLN A 184 6.14 12.92 10.27
C GLN A 184 5.75 14.37 10.61
N THR A 185 4.72 14.88 9.95
CA THR A 185 4.15 16.22 10.20
C THR A 185 2.69 16.11 10.57
N ILE A 186 2.20 17.04 11.42
CA ILE A 186 0.78 17.06 11.80
C ILE A 186 -0.11 17.32 10.58
N THR A 187 0.35 18.14 9.65
CA THR A 187 -0.35 18.49 8.42
C THR A 187 -0.56 17.29 7.48
N LEU A 188 0.31 16.29 7.54
CA LEU A 188 0.15 15.03 6.80
C LEU A 188 -0.57 13.96 7.63
N LEU A 189 -0.13 13.74 8.86
CA LEU A 189 -0.63 12.62 9.68
C LEU A 189 -2.12 12.76 10.02
N LYS A 190 -2.57 14.00 10.32
CA LYS A 190 -3.99 14.22 10.67
C LYS A 190 -4.93 13.79 9.54
N PRO A 191 -4.85 14.32 8.30
CA PRO A 191 -5.71 13.85 7.21
C PRO A 191 -5.54 12.36 6.90
N VAL A 192 -4.33 11.79 7.02
CA VAL A 192 -4.12 10.34 6.88
C VAL A 192 -4.97 9.56 7.88
N PHE A 193 -4.95 9.92 9.18
CA PHE A 193 -5.77 9.24 10.18
C PHE A 193 -7.27 9.47 9.98
N ASP A 194 -7.70 10.68 9.61
CA ASP A 194 -9.09 10.96 9.31
C ASP A 194 -9.61 10.08 8.18
N GLU A 195 -8.84 9.92 7.09
CA GLU A 195 -9.19 9.06 5.96
C GLU A 195 -9.19 7.56 6.35
N LEU A 196 -8.19 7.11 7.11
CA LEU A 196 -8.10 5.71 7.53
C LEU A 196 -9.29 5.28 8.41
N VAL A 197 -9.78 6.17 9.28
CA VAL A 197 -10.93 5.91 10.15
C VAL A 197 -12.25 5.88 9.38
N SER A 198 -12.32 6.54 8.24
CA SER A 198 -13.51 6.56 7.39
C SER A 198 -13.73 5.23 6.64
N VAL A 199 -12.70 4.38 6.55
CA VAL A 199 -12.79 3.10 5.83
C VAL A 199 -13.55 2.06 6.66
N THR A 200 -14.56 1.46 6.04
CA THR A 200 -15.42 0.45 6.66
C THR A 200 -15.45 -0.86 5.84
N LEU A 201 -16.02 -1.92 6.41
CA LEU A 201 -16.23 -3.17 5.69
C LEU A 201 -17.25 -3.02 4.54
N GLU A 202 -18.19 -2.08 4.65
CA GLU A 202 -19.13 -1.76 3.56
C GLU A 202 -18.39 -1.25 2.32
N ASN A 203 -17.33 -0.44 2.50
CA ASN A 203 -16.50 0.01 1.38
C ASN A 203 -15.82 -1.18 0.66
N PHE A 204 -15.44 -2.23 1.39
CA PHE A 204 -14.88 -3.44 0.79
C PHE A 204 -15.93 -4.25 0.05
N ALA A 205 -17.19 -4.24 0.53
CA ALA A 205 -18.30 -4.90 -0.13
C ALA A 205 -18.68 -4.27 -1.48
N GLU A 206 -18.27 -3.03 -1.73
CA GLU A 206 -18.47 -2.34 -3.01
C GLU A 206 -17.44 -2.73 -4.08
N ILE A 207 -16.30 -3.37 -3.71
CA ILE A 207 -15.26 -3.77 -4.65
C ILE A 207 -15.74 -4.99 -5.45
N GLN A 208 -15.71 -4.88 -6.78
CA GLN A 208 -16.14 -5.94 -7.69
C GLN A 208 -15.08 -6.23 -8.75
N GLY A 209 -15.02 -7.49 -9.17
CA GLY A 209 -14.21 -7.90 -10.33
C GLY A 209 -12.69 -7.88 -10.12
N VAL A 210 -12.19 -7.52 -8.93
CA VAL A 210 -10.76 -7.49 -8.62
C VAL A 210 -10.40 -8.64 -7.70
N ARG A 211 -9.37 -9.39 -8.04
CA ARG A 211 -8.80 -10.43 -7.19
C ARG A 211 -7.89 -9.81 -6.14
N ILE A 212 -8.22 -9.99 -4.85
CA ILE A 212 -7.55 -9.34 -3.72
C ILE A 212 -7.02 -10.36 -2.73
N ALA A 213 -5.71 -10.27 -2.40
CA ALA A 213 -5.13 -10.87 -1.20
C ALA A 213 -5.00 -9.80 -0.12
N ILE A 214 -5.59 -10.06 1.06
CA ILE A 214 -5.39 -9.24 2.26
C ILE A 214 -4.59 -10.03 3.29
N ILE A 215 -3.46 -9.45 3.76
CA ILE A 215 -2.49 -10.15 4.59
C ILE A 215 -2.31 -9.44 5.93
N ALA A 216 -2.21 -10.22 7.01
CA ALA A 216 -1.82 -9.72 8.32
C ALA A 216 -0.37 -10.10 8.63
N GLY A 217 0.43 -9.15 9.10
CA GLY A 217 1.67 -9.43 9.83
C GLY A 217 1.35 -9.85 11.25
N GLY A 218 1.45 -11.16 11.55
CA GLY A 218 0.89 -11.79 12.74
C GLY A 218 1.38 -11.28 14.09
N LYS A 219 2.47 -10.49 14.12
CA LYS A 219 2.99 -9.90 15.37
C LYS A 219 2.34 -8.56 15.74
N GLN A 220 1.87 -7.79 14.77
CA GLN A 220 1.45 -6.40 15.01
C GLN A 220 0.10 -6.05 14.39
N ASP A 221 -0.31 -6.74 13.31
CA ASP A 221 -1.60 -6.51 12.69
C ASP A 221 -2.72 -7.25 13.41
N ASN A 222 -3.96 -6.78 13.27
CA ASN A 222 -5.13 -7.47 13.77
C ASN A 222 -5.56 -8.57 12.79
N VAL A 223 -5.33 -9.82 13.19
CA VAL A 223 -5.69 -10.99 12.39
C VAL A 223 -7.22 -11.14 12.28
N GLU A 224 -7.98 -10.83 13.34
CA GLU A 224 -9.44 -10.93 13.35
C GLU A 224 -10.07 -9.92 12.37
N ASP A 225 -9.65 -8.65 12.40
CA ASP A 225 -10.11 -7.64 11.44
C ASP A 225 -9.77 -8.06 10.00
N THR A 226 -8.60 -8.70 9.79
CA THR A 226 -8.19 -9.22 8.47
C THR A 226 -9.06 -10.39 8.02
N VAL A 227 -9.49 -11.27 8.93
CA VAL A 227 -10.45 -12.34 8.63
C VAL A 227 -11.79 -11.76 8.18
N GLU A 228 -12.33 -10.81 8.92
CA GLU A 228 -13.62 -10.18 8.56
C GLU A 228 -13.54 -9.44 7.22
N ALA A 229 -12.48 -8.68 6.99
CA ALA A 229 -12.23 -8.04 5.70
C ALA A 229 -12.15 -9.06 4.56
N GLY A 230 -11.42 -10.15 4.76
CA GLY A 230 -11.29 -11.22 3.79
C GLY A 230 -12.61 -11.92 3.47
N LYS A 231 -13.47 -12.16 4.48
CA LYS A 231 -14.82 -12.74 4.27
C LYS A 231 -15.67 -11.83 3.39
N VAL A 232 -15.67 -10.52 3.67
CA VAL A 232 -16.41 -9.54 2.88
C VAL A 232 -15.92 -9.51 1.43
N LEU A 233 -14.61 -9.41 1.21
CA LEU A 233 -14.02 -9.42 -0.13
C LEU A 233 -14.35 -10.71 -0.89
N ARG A 234 -14.21 -11.88 -0.24
CA ARG A 234 -14.52 -13.18 -0.86
C ARG A 234 -16.00 -13.34 -1.20
N SER A 235 -16.90 -12.75 -0.44
CA SER A 235 -18.33 -12.75 -0.74
C SER A 235 -18.68 -12.04 -2.05
N LYS A 236 -17.80 -11.14 -2.53
CA LYS A 236 -17.96 -10.38 -3.77
C LYS A 236 -17.14 -10.95 -4.92
N ASN A 237 -15.99 -11.54 -4.63
CA ASN A 237 -15.16 -12.26 -5.60
C ASN A 237 -14.55 -13.50 -4.93
N PRO A 238 -14.94 -14.73 -5.32
CA PRO A 238 -14.43 -15.99 -4.75
C PRO A 238 -12.90 -16.15 -4.83
N GLU A 239 -12.25 -15.47 -5.77
CA GLU A 239 -10.79 -15.49 -5.90
C GLU A 239 -10.06 -14.63 -4.85
N CYS A 240 -10.79 -13.82 -4.06
CA CYS A 240 -10.20 -13.08 -2.94
C CYS A 240 -9.85 -14.01 -1.79
N ASN A 241 -8.75 -13.71 -1.10
CA ASN A 241 -8.32 -14.51 0.05
C ASN A 241 -7.68 -13.64 1.15
N ALA A 242 -7.65 -14.19 2.36
CA ALA A 242 -6.97 -13.58 3.51
C ALA A 242 -5.91 -14.54 4.05
N PHE A 243 -4.75 -13.99 4.43
CA PHE A 243 -3.61 -14.75 4.92
C PHE A 243 -3.01 -14.10 6.16
N VAL A 244 -2.25 -14.90 6.92
CA VAL A 244 -1.37 -14.38 7.96
C VAL A 244 0.06 -14.89 7.76
N VAL A 245 1.03 -14.00 7.94
CA VAL A 245 2.45 -14.34 8.07
C VAL A 245 2.83 -14.16 9.53
N ARG A 246 2.80 -15.24 10.32
CA ARG A 246 2.85 -15.20 11.80
C ARG A 246 4.07 -14.48 12.38
N LYS A 247 5.24 -14.59 11.72
CA LYS A 247 6.49 -13.99 12.21
C LYS A 247 6.68 -12.53 11.75
N ALA A 248 5.79 -12.01 10.90
CA ALA A 248 5.88 -10.67 10.34
C ALA A 248 5.45 -9.59 11.35
N ILE A 249 6.22 -8.51 11.41
CA ILE A 249 5.83 -7.24 12.03
C ILE A 249 4.97 -6.44 11.04
N HIS A 250 4.49 -5.25 11.40
CA HIS A 250 3.70 -4.42 10.46
C HIS A 250 4.52 -4.01 9.21
N TRP A 251 5.80 -3.59 9.37
CA TRP A 251 6.71 -3.22 8.29
C TRP A 251 7.58 -4.38 7.80
N TRP A 252 6.95 -5.50 7.46
CA TRP A 252 7.67 -6.72 7.10
C TRP A 252 8.24 -6.76 5.68
N SER A 253 7.90 -5.80 4.82
CA SER A 253 8.65 -5.51 3.59
C SER A 253 10.15 -5.29 3.86
N LEU A 254 10.46 -4.70 5.03
CA LEU A 254 11.82 -4.47 5.51
C LEU A 254 12.41 -5.69 6.23
N GLN A 255 11.55 -6.41 6.99
CA GLN A 255 11.96 -7.52 7.85
C GLN A 255 12.17 -8.82 7.08
N LEU A 256 11.27 -9.14 6.15
CA LEU A 256 11.20 -10.40 5.42
C LEU A 256 11.03 -10.14 3.90
N PRO A 257 11.95 -9.39 3.26
CA PRO A 257 11.75 -8.90 1.91
C PRO A 257 11.61 -10.01 0.87
N GLU A 258 12.35 -11.11 1.00
CA GLU A 258 12.25 -12.26 0.09
C GLU A 258 10.89 -12.95 0.23
N VAL A 259 10.42 -13.19 1.46
CA VAL A 259 9.09 -13.77 1.71
C VAL A 259 8.00 -12.85 1.16
N PHE A 260 8.14 -11.53 1.35
CA PHE A 260 7.23 -10.54 0.79
C PHE A 260 7.16 -10.64 -0.74
N ALA A 261 8.32 -10.66 -1.41
CA ALA A 261 8.41 -10.78 -2.86
C ALA A 261 7.84 -12.11 -3.39
N GLN A 262 8.09 -13.24 -2.71
CA GLN A 262 7.53 -14.55 -3.06
C GLN A 262 5.99 -14.53 -3.02
N GLY A 263 5.39 -13.90 -2.01
CA GLY A 263 3.94 -13.76 -1.92
C GLY A 263 3.35 -12.85 -2.99
N VAL A 264 4.02 -11.74 -3.28
CA VAL A 264 3.63 -10.83 -4.37
C VAL A 264 3.67 -11.59 -5.71
N ARG A 265 4.78 -12.27 -6.02
CA ARG A 265 4.93 -13.08 -7.25
C ARG A 265 3.83 -14.12 -7.38
N ALA A 266 3.63 -14.94 -6.35
CA ALA A 266 2.63 -15.99 -6.36
C ALA A 266 1.21 -15.41 -6.62
N TRP A 267 0.89 -14.27 -5.99
CA TRP A 267 -0.39 -13.62 -6.20
C TRP A 267 -0.52 -13.04 -7.61
N VAL A 268 0.47 -12.35 -8.12
CA VAL A 268 0.47 -11.78 -9.48
C VAL A 268 0.28 -12.88 -10.52
N GLU A 269 1.01 -13.99 -10.41
CA GLU A 269 0.99 -15.12 -11.34
C GLU A 269 -0.23 -16.03 -11.18
N GLY A 270 -1.01 -15.88 -10.10
CA GLY A 270 -2.13 -16.79 -9.80
C GLY A 270 -1.66 -18.19 -9.38
N SER A 271 -0.43 -18.32 -8.91
CA SER A 271 0.14 -19.56 -8.41
C SER A 271 -0.18 -19.79 -6.92
N GLU A 272 0.15 -20.97 -6.39
CA GLU A 272 -0.06 -21.30 -4.98
C GLU A 272 0.78 -20.39 -4.08
N MET A 273 0.15 -19.84 -3.03
CA MET A 273 0.86 -19.01 -2.06
C MET A 273 1.89 -19.84 -1.28
N PRO A 274 3.09 -19.28 -1.00
CA PRO A 274 4.10 -19.96 -0.20
C PRO A 274 3.53 -20.41 1.17
N LYS A 275 3.95 -21.57 1.67
CA LYS A 275 3.44 -22.16 2.92
C LYS A 275 3.50 -21.26 4.15
N VAL A 276 4.37 -20.26 4.16
CA VAL A 276 4.49 -19.26 5.23
C VAL A 276 3.28 -18.30 5.28
N TYR A 277 2.49 -18.24 4.21
CA TYR A 277 1.22 -17.53 4.13
C TYR A 277 0.09 -18.48 4.54
N GLU A 278 -0.20 -18.51 5.83
CA GLU A 278 -1.27 -19.35 6.34
C GLU A 278 -2.64 -18.77 5.96
N PRO A 279 -3.50 -19.53 5.27
CA PRO A 279 -4.83 -19.05 4.89
C PRO A 279 -5.68 -18.83 6.15
N LEU A 280 -6.38 -17.71 6.19
CA LEU A 280 -7.30 -17.34 7.27
C LEU A 280 -8.76 -17.73 6.98
N LEU A 281 -9.07 -18.01 5.71
CA LEU A 281 -10.41 -18.41 5.28
C LEU A 281 -10.38 -19.87 4.86
N THR A 282 -11.34 -20.65 5.34
CA THR A 282 -11.53 -22.04 4.91
C THR A 282 -11.82 -22.11 3.42
N ALA A 283 -11.35 -23.16 2.75
CA ALA A 283 -11.72 -23.42 1.37
C ALA A 283 -13.26 -23.47 1.24
N VAL A 284 -13.79 -22.85 0.19
CA VAL A 284 -15.20 -23.02 -0.15
C VAL A 284 -15.31 -24.45 -0.69
N SER A 285 -16.02 -25.30 0.06
CA SER A 285 -16.34 -26.70 -0.33
C SER A 285 -17.24 -26.75 -1.54
#